data_e81297eb546a457c98ae308a90c5e826
#
_entry.id   e81297eb546a457c98ae308a90c5e826
#
_cell.length_a   1.000
_cell.length_b   1.000
_cell.length_c   1.000
_cell.angle_alpha   90.00
_cell.angle_beta   90.00
_cell.angle_gamma   90.00
#
_symmetry.space_group_name_H-M   'P 1'
#
loop_
_entity.id
_entity.type
_entity.pdbx_description
1 polymer ?
#
loop_
_entity_poly.entity_id
_entity_poly.type
_entity_poly.pdbx_seq_one_letter_code
_entity_poly.pdbx_strand_id
1 'polypeptide(L)'
;MIRRAALITTCLLAFAVAHAFAFDLNLAVGADFQGDFDIGDISLSSDTGYSLGLEIAFKVPIVELGAGLEYGFPRDAKAVDIETKYLNLYGIGRMYFGPAYIAARLGYNDYSVNKPDGGGFDGGIAWGLGGGVELFGKLKFELLFNNLGGDLSYTSWTIRALYTF
;
A
#
# COMPACT_ATOMS: atom_id res chain seq x y z
N MET A 1 -14.82 22.34 -14.61
CA MET A 1 -15.96 21.65 -13.98
C MET A 1 -16.13 20.21 -14.46
N ILE A 2 -16.01 19.91 -15.76
CA ILE A 2 -16.22 18.57 -16.35
C ILE A 2 -15.31 17.47 -15.72
N ARG A 3 -14.02 17.76 -15.46
CA ARG A 3 -13.09 16.77 -14.88
C ARG A 3 -13.45 16.34 -13.45
N ARG A 4 -14.01 17.24 -12.63
CA ARG A 4 -14.45 16.91 -11.27
C ARG A 4 -15.74 16.07 -11.28
N ALA A 5 -16.65 16.38 -12.17
CA ALA A 5 -17.88 15.58 -12.35
C ALA A 5 -17.55 14.17 -12.86
N ALA A 6 -16.63 14.01 -13.81
CA ALA A 6 -16.20 12.71 -14.30
C ALA A 6 -15.57 11.87 -13.17
N LEU A 7 -14.72 12.46 -12.33
CA LEU A 7 -14.11 11.75 -11.21
C LEU A 7 -15.14 11.24 -10.20
N ILE A 8 -16.11 12.10 -9.83
CA ILE A 8 -17.19 11.73 -8.91
C ILE A 8 -18.06 10.61 -9.50
N THR A 9 -18.40 10.71 -10.78
CA THR A 9 -19.20 9.69 -11.47
C THR A 9 -18.45 8.36 -11.53
N THR A 10 -17.15 8.37 -11.82
CA THR A 10 -16.34 7.14 -11.84
C THR A 10 -16.25 6.51 -10.46
N CYS A 11 -16.08 7.30 -9.40
CA CYS A 11 -16.08 6.79 -8.02
C CYS A 11 -17.45 6.20 -7.63
N LEU A 12 -18.55 6.85 -7.98
CA LEU A 12 -19.91 6.34 -7.70
C LEU A 12 -20.22 5.07 -8.51
N LEU A 13 -19.77 4.98 -9.77
CA LEU A 13 -19.92 3.76 -10.56
C LEU A 13 -19.10 2.60 -9.97
N ALA A 14 -17.85 2.84 -9.57
CA ALA A 14 -17.02 1.84 -8.90
C ALA A 14 -17.66 1.35 -7.61
N PHE A 15 -18.26 2.25 -6.83
CA PHE A 15 -18.99 1.91 -5.60
C PHE A 15 -20.25 1.07 -5.87
N ALA A 16 -21.02 1.40 -6.90
CA ALA A 16 -22.21 0.65 -7.32
C ALA A 16 -21.87 -0.75 -7.85
N VAL A 17 -20.77 -0.88 -8.60
CA VAL A 17 -20.26 -2.15 -9.12
C VAL A 17 -19.77 -3.05 -7.98
N ALA A 18 -19.06 -2.50 -6.98
CA ALA A 18 -18.61 -3.25 -5.82
C ALA A 18 -19.78 -3.90 -5.05
N HIS A 19 -20.90 -3.20 -4.89
CA HIS A 19 -22.11 -3.75 -4.25
C HIS A 19 -22.81 -4.83 -5.07
N ALA A 20 -22.73 -4.74 -6.40
CA ALA A 20 -23.41 -5.71 -7.28
C ALA A 20 -22.69 -7.07 -7.39
N PHE A 21 -21.39 -7.11 -7.11
CA PHE A 21 -20.54 -8.30 -7.32
C PHE A 21 -19.99 -8.90 -6.01
N ALA A 22 -20.52 -8.54 -4.84
CA ALA A 22 -20.01 -8.98 -3.53
C ALA A 22 -18.50 -8.73 -3.35
N PHE A 23 -18.00 -7.61 -3.86
CA PHE A 23 -16.65 -7.15 -3.58
C PHE A 23 -16.64 -6.35 -2.28
N ASP A 24 -15.64 -6.60 -1.46
CA ASP A 24 -15.32 -5.81 -0.29
C ASP A 24 -14.48 -4.59 -0.72
N LEU A 25 -14.88 -3.40 -0.27
CA LEU A 25 -14.07 -2.19 -0.37
C LEU A 25 -13.38 -1.95 0.97
N ASN A 26 -12.05 -1.94 0.99
CA ASN A 26 -11.26 -1.71 2.19
C ASN A 26 -10.58 -0.35 2.11
N LEU A 27 -10.73 0.46 3.17
CA LEU A 27 -9.90 1.62 3.43
C LEU A 27 -8.77 1.20 4.36
N ALA A 28 -7.53 1.46 3.96
CA ALA A 28 -6.34 1.09 4.71
C ALA A 28 -5.59 2.34 5.21
N VAL A 29 -5.14 2.30 6.44
CA VAL A 29 -4.15 3.24 6.97
C VAL A 29 -2.95 2.43 7.43
N GLY A 30 -1.74 2.92 7.17
CA GLY A 30 -0.50 2.22 7.48
C GLY A 30 0.53 3.10 8.15
N ALA A 31 1.42 2.45 8.90
CA ALA A 31 2.64 3.05 9.43
C ALA A 31 3.82 2.14 9.11
N ASP A 32 4.81 2.68 8.40
CA ASP A 32 6.06 2.02 8.07
C ASP A 32 7.10 2.34 9.12
N PHE A 33 7.81 1.34 9.61
CA PHE A 33 8.88 1.49 10.60
C PHE A 33 10.07 0.58 10.26
N GLN A 34 11.23 0.90 10.82
CA GLN A 34 12.48 0.22 10.53
C GLN A 34 12.76 0.14 9.01
N GLY A 35 12.54 1.26 8.32
CA GLY A 35 12.77 1.34 6.90
C GLY A 35 14.22 1.67 6.58
N ASP A 36 14.78 0.95 5.61
CA ASP A 36 16.09 1.21 5.06
C ASP A 36 15.99 1.48 3.55
N PHE A 37 16.63 2.57 3.11
CA PHE A 37 16.80 2.90 1.71
C PHE A 37 18.18 2.43 1.27
N ASP A 38 18.25 1.60 0.25
CA ASP A 38 19.49 1.14 -0.35
C ASP A 38 19.71 1.84 -1.70
N ILE A 39 20.80 2.60 -1.79
CA ILE A 39 21.25 3.28 -3.02
C ILE A 39 22.65 2.75 -3.35
N GLY A 40 22.72 1.72 -4.20
CA GLY A 40 23.99 1.03 -4.47
C GLY A 40 24.56 0.40 -3.20
N ASP A 41 25.75 0.84 -2.75
CA ASP A 41 26.41 0.33 -1.55
C ASP A 41 26.10 1.13 -0.27
N ILE A 42 25.20 2.11 -0.34
CA ILE A 42 24.84 2.99 0.79
C ILE A 42 23.45 2.62 1.29
N SER A 43 23.36 2.27 2.58
CA SER A 43 22.09 2.06 3.28
C SER A 43 21.80 3.24 4.21
N LEU A 44 20.61 3.83 4.08
CA LEU A 44 20.15 4.98 4.86
C LEU A 44 18.86 4.60 5.59
N SER A 45 18.85 4.72 6.91
CA SER A 45 17.64 4.50 7.70
C SER A 45 16.63 5.64 7.48
N SER A 46 15.36 5.29 7.33
CA SER A 46 14.28 6.26 7.21
C SER A 46 13.57 6.51 8.55
N ASP A 47 12.88 7.63 8.63
CA ASP A 47 11.92 7.87 9.69
C ASP A 47 10.64 7.05 9.47
N THR A 48 9.80 6.96 10.52
CA THR A 48 8.48 6.34 10.42
C THR A 48 7.65 7.07 9.38
N GLY A 49 7.17 6.32 8.39
CA GLY A 49 6.27 6.83 7.36
C GLY A 49 4.82 6.45 7.64
N TYR A 50 3.90 7.15 7.02
CA TYR A 50 2.48 6.83 7.06
C TYR A 50 1.94 6.62 5.66
N SER A 51 0.90 5.81 5.53
CA SER A 51 0.27 5.56 4.24
C SER A 51 -1.26 5.52 4.35
N LEU A 52 -1.90 5.79 3.21
CA LEU A 52 -3.34 5.66 3.02
C LEU A 52 -3.57 4.84 1.76
N GLY A 53 -4.47 3.86 1.85
CA GLY A 53 -4.76 2.96 0.75
C GLY A 53 -6.23 2.64 0.58
N LEU A 54 -6.57 2.20 -0.62
CA LEU A 54 -7.86 1.63 -0.97
C LEU A 54 -7.62 0.27 -1.61
N GLU A 55 -8.39 -0.73 -1.19
CA GLU A 55 -8.38 -2.07 -1.78
C GLU A 55 -9.79 -2.48 -2.19
N ILE A 56 -9.90 -3.15 -3.33
CA ILE A 56 -11.08 -3.89 -3.73
C ILE A 56 -10.72 -5.36 -3.66
N ALA A 57 -11.48 -6.14 -2.91
CA ALA A 57 -11.18 -7.55 -2.67
C ALA A 57 -12.42 -8.42 -2.91
N PHE A 58 -12.18 -9.65 -3.37
CA PHE A 58 -13.16 -10.71 -3.51
C PHE A 58 -12.80 -11.82 -2.54
N LYS A 59 -13.71 -12.14 -1.63
CA LYS A 59 -13.52 -13.14 -0.59
C LYS A 59 -14.31 -14.42 -0.86
N VAL A 60 -13.60 -15.53 -0.93
CA VAL A 60 -14.16 -16.89 -0.86
C VAL A 60 -13.80 -17.50 0.51
N PRO A 61 -14.39 -18.60 0.96
CA PRO A 61 -14.35 -19.02 2.38
C PRO A 61 -12.97 -18.99 3.05
N ILE A 62 -11.90 -19.32 2.33
CA ILE A 62 -10.54 -19.38 2.90
C ILE A 62 -9.53 -18.49 2.18
N VAL A 63 -9.93 -17.83 1.10
CA VAL A 63 -9.02 -16.99 0.29
C VAL A 63 -9.70 -15.66 -0.02
N GLU A 64 -8.94 -14.59 0.07
CA GLU A 64 -9.32 -13.26 -0.41
C GLU A 64 -8.28 -12.82 -1.45
N LEU A 65 -8.76 -12.41 -2.60
CA LEU A 65 -7.93 -11.86 -3.68
C LEU A 65 -8.40 -10.44 -3.97
N GLY A 66 -7.46 -9.54 -4.16
CA GLY A 66 -7.81 -8.13 -4.40
C GLY A 66 -6.73 -7.37 -5.13
N ALA A 67 -7.04 -6.11 -5.35
CA ALA A 67 -6.10 -5.11 -5.86
C ALA A 67 -6.26 -3.83 -5.04
N GLY A 68 -5.17 -3.11 -4.88
CA GLY A 68 -5.15 -1.89 -4.08
C GLY A 68 -4.23 -0.83 -4.64
N LEU A 69 -4.51 0.38 -4.21
CA LEU A 69 -3.69 1.56 -4.42
C LEU A 69 -3.32 2.13 -3.05
N GLU A 70 -2.04 2.41 -2.83
CA GLU A 70 -1.53 2.95 -1.56
C GLU A 70 -0.63 4.15 -1.84
N TYR A 71 -0.91 5.24 -1.14
CA TYR A 71 -0.10 6.45 -1.16
C TYR A 71 0.66 6.57 0.15
N GLY A 72 2.01 6.58 0.05
CA GLY A 72 2.90 6.88 1.16
C GLY A 72 3.13 8.38 1.26
N PHE A 73 2.82 8.94 2.44
CA PHE A 73 3.03 10.36 2.70
C PHE A 73 4.51 10.70 2.71
N PRO A 74 4.85 11.97 2.41
CA PRO A 74 6.22 12.46 2.44
C PRO A 74 6.90 12.14 3.78
N ARG A 75 8.14 11.67 3.70
CA ARG A 75 9.00 11.37 4.85
C ARG A 75 10.45 11.75 4.56
N ASP A 76 11.16 12.14 5.60
CA ASP A 76 12.56 12.52 5.51
C ASP A 76 13.48 11.29 5.68
N ALA A 77 14.55 11.23 4.90
CA ALA A 77 15.65 10.31 5.13
C ALA A 77 16.62 10.94 6.14
N LYS A 78 16.92 10.21 7.25
CA LYS A 78 17.67 10.74 8.43
C LYS A 78 19.03 11.37 8.14
N ALA A 79 19.65 11.04 7.02
CA ALA A 79 21.02 11.47 6.72
C ALA A 79 21.13 12.53 5.61
N VAL A 80 20.07 12.80 4.89
CA VAL A 80 20.05 13.70 3.73
C VAL A 80 18.69 14.39 3.73
N ASP A 81 18.69 15.69 3.46
CA ASP A 81 17.48 16.54 3.38
C ASP A 81 16.68 16.16 2.09
N ILE A 82 16.25 14.91 2.02
CA ILE A 82 15.54 14.33 0.88
C ILE A 82 14.17 13.85 1.36
N GLU A 83 13.14 14.48 0.85
CA GLU A 83 11.76 14.07 1.06
C GLU A 83 11.35 13.02 0.02
N THR A 84 10.86 11.88 0.49
CA THR A 84 10.41 10.79 -0.39
C THR A 84 8.93 10.50 -0.17
N LYS A 85 8.19 10.30 -1.25
CA LYS A 85 6.81 9.84 -1.26
C LYS A 85 6.66 8.74 -2.30
N TYR A 86 5.68 7.86 -2.13
CA TYR A 86 5.44 6.80 -3.11
C TYR A 86 3.95 6.59 -3.41
N LEU A 87 3.70 6.03 -4.58
CA LEU A 87 2.41 5.50 -5.00
C LEU A 87 2.61 4.03 -5.38
N ASN A 88 1.89 3.13 -4.71
CA ASN A 88 2.00 1.70 -4.94
C ASN A 88 0.66 1.14 -5.46
N LEU A 89 0.70 0.50 -6.64
CA LEU A 89 -0.41 -0.27 -7.20
C LEU A 89 -0.08 -1.75 -7.05
N TYR A 90 -0.93 -2.52 -6.37
CA TYR A 90 -0.63 -3.92 -6.05
C TYR A 90 -1.84 -4.84 -6.15
N GLY A 91 -1.55 -6.12 -6.44
CA GLY A 91 -2.43 -7.24 -6.15
C GLY A 91 -2.16 -7.77 -4.75
N ILE A 92 -3.18 -8.26 -4.07
CA ILE A 92 -3.08 -8.87 -2.73
C ILE A 92 -3.82 -10.21 -2.69
N GLY A 93 -3.20 -11.17 -2.02
CA GLY A 93 -3.80 -12.44 -1.66
C GLY A 93 -3.74 -12.64 -0.15
N ARG A 94 -4.85 -13.07 0.47
CA ARG A 94 -4.93 -13.44 1.87
C ARG A 94 -5.48 -14.85 1.99
N MET A 95 -4.85 -15.69 2.81
CA MET A 95 -5.33 -17.04 3.12
C MET A 95 -5.70 -17.10 4.60
N TYR A 96 -6.94 -17.43 4.88
CA TYR A 96 -7.54 -17.38 6.22
C TYR A 96 -7.46 -18.71 6.95
N PHE A 97 -7.16 -18.63 8.24
CA PHE A 97 -7.15 -19.71 9.23
C PHE A 97 -7.96 -19.26 10.45
N GLY A 98 -9.30 -19.30 10.33
CA GLY A 98 -10.19 -18.63 11.28
C GLY A 98 -10.08 -17.11 11.17
N PRO A 99 -9.90 -16.37 12.27
CA PRO A 99 -9.73 -14.91 12.22
C PRO A 99 -8.33 -14.48 11.76
N ALA A 100 -7.33 -15.35 11.83
CA ALA A 100 -5.98 -15.06 11.38
C ALA A 100 -5.80 -15.37 9.89
N TYR A 101 -4.87 -14.68 9.23
CA TYR A 101 -4.51 -14.94 7.83
C TYR A 101 -3.04 -14.62 7.56
N ILE A 102 -2.51 -15.25 6.54
CA ILE A 102 -1.27 -14.83 5.89
C ILE A 102 -1.61 -13.97 4.68
N ALA A 103 -0.76 -13.02 4.36
CA ALA A 103 -0.96 -12.08 3.26
C ALA A 103 0.29 -11.99 2.39
N ALA A 104 0.08 -11.91 1.07
CA ALA A 104 1.12 -11.63 0.09
C ALA A 104 0.66 -10.51 -0.84
N ARG A 105 1.56 -9.59 -1.14
CA ARG A 105 1.34 -8.45 -2.05
C ARG A 105 2.38 -8.51 -3.16
N LEU A 106 1.97 -8.16 -4.37
CA LEU A 106 2.87 -7.96 -5.51
C LEU A 106 2.34 -6.78 -6.33
N GLY A 107 3.21 -5.87 -6.67
CA GLY A 107 2.79 -4.67 -7.37
C GLY A 107 3.92 -3.90 -8.02
N TYR A 108 3.60 -2.67 -8.34
CA TYR A 108 4.52 -1.68 -8.88
C TYR A 108 4.41 -0.41 -8.06
N ASN A 109 5.53 0.10 -7.60
CA ASN A 109 5.60 1.37 -6.91
C ASN A 109 6.29 2.42 -7.77
N ASP A 110 5.84 3.64 -7.60
CA ASP A 110 6.42 4.82 -8.20
C ASP A 110 6.87 5.76 -7.08
N TYR A 111 8.17 6.07 -7.04
CA TYR A 111 8.75 6.99 -6.08
C TYR A 111 8.91 8.37 -6.67
N SER A 112 8.58 9.38 -5.89
CA SER A 112 8.93 10.76 -6.19
C SER A 112 9.90 11.26 -5.11
N VAL A 113 11.09 11.63 -5.56
CA VAL A 113 12.15 12.20 -4.71
C VAL A 113 12.28 13.67 -5.04
N ASN A 114 12.09 14.54 -4.06
CA ASN A 114 12.33 15.98 -4.22
C ASN A 114 13.84 16.21 -4.24
N LYS A 115 14.42 16.33 -5.44
CA LYS A 115 15.81 16.77 -5.62
C LYS A 115 15.84 18.24 -6.03
N PRO A 116 16.87 19.02 -5.61
CA PRO A 116 17.01 20.42 -6.03
C PRO A 116 17.09 20.61 -7.55
N ASP A 117 17.49 19.57 -8.31
CA ASP A 117 17.72 19.60 -9.75
C ASP A 117 16.58 19.00 -10.59
N GLY A 118 15.39 18.80 -10.01
CA GLY A 118 14.23 18.19 -10.66
C GLY A 118 14.07 16.73 -10.28
N GLY A 119 12.93 16.41 -9.67
CA GLY A 119 12.59 15.05 -9.23
C GLY A 119 12.43 14.11 -10.43
N GLY A 120 13.07 12.96 -10.39
CA GLY A 120 12.81 11.81 -11.25
C GLY A 120 11.82 10.87 -10.58
N PHE A 121 10.96 10.25 -11.37
CA PHE A 121 10.15 9.11 -10.94
C PHE A 121 10.99 7.85 -11.14
N ASP A 122 11.11 7.10 -10.07
CA ASP A 122 11.86 5.86 -10.08
C ASP A 122 10.93 4.75 -9.61
N GLY A 123 10.43 4.00 -10.57
CA GLY A 123 9.43 2.98 -10.33
C GLY A 123 10.03 1.57 -10.36
N GLY A 124 9.48 0.65 -9.56
CA GLY A 124 9.96 -0.71 -9.51
C GLY A 124 8.93 -1.72 -9.04
N ILE A 125 9.31 -2.99 -9.10
CA ILE A 125 8.49 -4.08 -8.59
C ILE A 125 8.50 -4.02 -7.06
N ALA A 126 7.28 -4.01 -6.49
CA ALA A 126 7.07 -4.05 -5.05
C ALA A 126 6.49 -5.40 -4.65
N TRP A 127 6.96 -5.94 -3.53
CA TRP A 127 6.36 -7.12 -2.94
C TRP A 127 6.29 -6.99 -1.41
N GLY A 128 5.36 -7.73 -0.82
CA GLY A 128 5.22 -7.77 0.63
C GLY A 128 4.67 -9.11 1.08
N LEU A 129 5.13 -9.54 2.25
CA LEU A 129 4.68 -10.77 2.90
C LEU A 129 4.42 -10.50 4.38
N GLY A 130 3.40 -11.14 4.92
CA GLY A 130 3.09 -11.00 6.34
C GLY A 130 1.83 -11.73 6.73
N GLY A 131 1.13 -11.19 7.71
CA GLY A 131 -0.13 -11.76 8.16
C GLY A 131 -0.92 -10.78 8.99
N GLY A 132 -2.10 -11.20 9.39
CA GLY A 132 -2.99 -10.34 10.13
C GLY A 132 -4.12 -11.09 10.81
N VAL A 133 -5.00 -10.31 11.39
CA VAL A 133 -6.24 -10.77 12.02
C VAL A 133 -7.41 -9.94 11.51
N GLU A 134 -8.53 -10.60 11.27
CA GLU A 134 -9.80 -9.96 10.94
C GLU A 134 -10.73 -10.04 12.14
N LEU A 135 -11.24 -8.89 12.57
CA LEU A 135 -12.16 -8.77 13.69
C LEU A 135 -13.53 -8.34 13.19
N PHE A 136 -14.56 -9.04 13.66
CA PHE A 136 -15.98 -8.75 13.37
C PHE A 136 -16.31 -8.68 11.87
N GLY A 137 -15.50 -9.32 11.00
CA GLY A 137 -15.68 -9.33 9.56
C GLY A 137 -15.48 -7.98 8.85
N LYS A 138 -15.02 -6.95 9.56
CA LYS A 138 -14.90 -5.58 9.03
C LYS A 138 -13.58 -4.90 9.31
N LEU A 139 -12.90 -5.28 10.35
CA LEU A 139 -11.65 -4.64 10.76
C LEU A 139 -10.50 -5.63 10.63
N LYS A 140 -9.49 -5.28 9.86
CA LYS A 140 -8.29 -6.09 9.66
C LYS A 140 -7.08 -5.35 10.21
N PHE A 141 -6.22 -6.06 10.90
CA PHE A 141 -4.89 -5.57 11.29
C PHE A 141 -3.83 -6.46 10.65
N GLU A 142 -2.88 -5.84 9.96
CA GLU A 142 -1.81 -6.52 9.24
C GLU A 142 -0.45 -6.05 9.72
N LEU A 143 0.48 -6.98 9.78
CA LEU A 143 1.92 -6.71 9.84
C LEU A 143 2.55 -7.30 8.58
N LEU A 144 3.16 -6.44 7.77
CA LEU A 144 3.77 -6.81 6.49
C LEU A 144 5.25 -6.41 6.50
N PHE A 145 6.09 -7.29 6.02
CA PHE A 145 7.42 -6.94 5.54
C PHE A 145 7.29 -6.57 4.06
N ASN A 146 7.66 -5.37 3.69
CA ASN A 146 7.60 -4.86 2.33
C ASN A 146 8.99 -4.62 1.79
N ASN A 147 9.15 -4.91 0.50
CA ASN A 147 10.26 -4.47 -0.31
C ASN A 147 9.69 -3.72 -1.51
N LEU A 148 9.98 -2.45 -1.58
CA LEU A 148 9.61 -1.59 -2.68
C LEU A 148 10.87 -1.39 -3.53
N GLY A 149 10.93 -2.12 -4.66
CA GLY A 149 12.05 -2.07 -5.59
C GLY A 149 12.01 -0.87 -6.52
N GLY A 150 13.10 -0.65 -7.21
CA GLY A 150 13.39 0.47 -8.11
C GLY A 150 14.88 0.67 -8.13
N ASP A 151 15.38 1.75 -8.73
CA ASP A 151 16.80 2.14 -8.59
C ASP A 151 17.09 2.53 -7.12
N LEU A 152 16.03 2.86 -6.38
CA LEU A 152 16.00 3.02 -4.94
C LEU A 152 15.23 1.86 -4.32
N SER A 153 15.91 0.91 -3.69
CA SER A 153 15.24 -0.16 -2.95
C SER A 153 14.91 0.32 -1.54
N TYR A 154 13.65 0.13 -1.13
CA TYR A 154 13.19 0.44 0.21
C TYR A 154 12.58 -0.80 0.87
N THR A 155 13.12 -1.18 2.01
CA THR A 155 12.58 -2.27 2.83
C THR A 155 12.01 -1.72 4.13
N SER A 156 10.87 -2.24 4.56
CA SER A 156 10.23 -1.80 5.80
C SER A 156 9.30 -2.85 6.40
N TRP A 157 9.04 -2.71 7.68
CA TRP A 157 7.89 -3.31 8.32
C TRP A 157 6.75 -2.31 8.32
N THR A 158 5.56 -2.75 7.91
CA THR A 158 4.35 -1.93 7.90
C THR A 158 3.28 -2.55 8.78
N ILE A 159 2.77 -1.77 9.74
CA ILE A 159 1.52 -2.09 10.43
C ILE A 159 0.39 -1.39 9.67
N ARG A 160 -0.67 -2.13 9.35
CA ARG A 160 -1.85 -1.60 8.67
C ARG A 160 -3.12 -1.92 9.44
N ALA A 161 -4.04 -0.97 9.44
CA ALA A 161 -5.42 -1.19 9.84
C ALA A 161 -6.32 -0.96 8.62
N LEU A 162 -7.22 -1.91 8.34
CA LEU A 162 -8.15 -1.82 7.21
C LEU A 162 -9.58 -1.90 7.73
N TYR A 163 -10.44 -1.08 7.16
CA TYR A 163 -11.88 -1.15 7.41
C TYR A 163 -12.62 -1.54 6.13
N THR A 164 -13.45 -2.57 6.22
CA THR A 164 -14.29 -3.09 5.12
C THR A 164 -15.68 -2.47 5.19
N PHE A 165 -16.13 -1.88 4.08
CA PHE A 165 -17.45 -1.28 3.93
C PHE A 165 -18.53 -2.27 3.49
#